data_eb25d5a558da1479aa5d6516b20397e1
#
_entry.id   eb25d5a558da1479aa5d6516b20397e1
#
_cell.length_a   1.000
_cell.length_b   1.000
_cell.length_c   1.000
_cell.angle_alpha   90.00
_cell.angle_beta   90.00
_cell.angle_gamma   90.00
#
_symmetry.space_group_name_H-M   'P 1'
#
loop_
_entity.id
_entity.type
_entity.pdbx_description
1 polymer ?
#
loop_
_entity_poly.entity_id
_entity_poly.type
_entity_poly.pdbx_seq_one_letter_code
_entity_poly.pdbx_strand_id
1 'polypeptide(L)'
;MVSKANRNTEQDGVQIKDGDYIGFADDVIYTDSPNRRECCEKLVDKLDSGDYSIMMFIKGKDVPQDEADELLEELENKYKLTEIIPVDGGQPIHDYVIILEE
;
A
#
# COMPACT_ATOMS: atom_id res chain seq x y z
N MET A 1 4.88 1.92 -0.59
CA MET A 1 5.08 0.99 0.54
C MET A 1 4.15 1.33 1.68
N VAL A 2 3.70 0.32 2.39
CA VAL A 2 2.83 0.50 3.56
C VAL A 2 3.51 -0.13 4.78
N SER A 3 3.67 0.63 5.84
CA SER A 3 4.30 0.18 7.09
C SER A 3 3.56 0.71 8.31
N LYS A 4 3.74 0.04 9.44
CA LYS A 4 3.16 0.47 10.70
C LYS A 4 4.01 1.55 11.35
N ALA A 5 3.39 2.62 11.80
CA ALA A 5 4.07 3.69 12.53
C ALA A 5 4.28 3.28 13.99
N ASN A 6 5.43 3.63 14.56
CA ASN A 6 5.78 3.30 15.95
C ASN A 6 5.87 4.52 16.85
N ARG A 7 5.41 5.67 16.41
CA ARG A 7 5.36 6.92 17.21
C ARG A 7 4.43 7.93 16.55
N ASN A 8 3.98 8.91 17.36
CA ASN A 8 3.25 10.05 16.84
C ASN A 8 4.23 11.02 16.18
N THR A 9 3.91 11.49 14.98
CA THR A 9 4.71 12.48 14.27
C THR A 9 3.88 13.16 13.19
N GLU A 10 4.44 14.19 12.58
CA GLU A 10 3.86 14.82 11.39
C GLU A 10 4.96 14.97 10.35
N GLN A 11 4.68 14.55 9.13
CA GLN A 11 5.63 14.62 8.02
C GLN A 11 4.88 14.80 6.70
N ASP A 12 5.40 15.67 5.85
CA ASP A 12 4.83 15.93 4.51
C ASP A 12 3.34 16.36 4.56
N GLY A 13 2.95 17.03 5.65
CA GLY A 13 1.57 17.47 5.85
C GLY A 13 0.64 16.38 6.35
N VAL A 14 1.15 15.20 6.65
CA VAL A 14 0.37 14.06 7.14
C VAL A 14 0.61 13.88 8.63
N GLN A 15 -0.47 13.87 9.42
CA GLN A 15 -0.41 13.56 10.84
C GLN A 15 -0.39 12.05 11.04
N ILE A 16 0.63 11.54 11.71
CA ILE A 16 0.85 10.11 11.91
C ILE A 16 0.68 9.78 13.39
N LYS A 17 -0.15 8.79 13.68
CA LYS A 17 -0.38 8.32 15.04
C LYS A 17 0.31 6.98 15.27
N ASP A 18 0.85 6.79 16.47
CA ASP A 18 1.43 5.51 16.87
C ASP A 18 0.39 4.38 16.71
N GLY A 19 0.80 3.32 16.04
CA GLY A 19 -0.07 2.19 15.74
C GLY A 19 -0.83 2.27 14.43
N ASP A 20 -0.86 3.46 13.79
CA ASP A 20 -1.46 3.59 12.46
C ASP A 20 -0.51 3.05 11.40
N TYR A 21 -1.04 2.87 10.19
CA TYR A 21 -0.25 2.49 9.02
C TYR A 21 -0.01 3.71 8.14
N ILE A 22 1.19 3.81 7.58
CA ILE A 22 1.57 4.90 6.69
C ILE A 22 1.83 4.37 5.29
N GLY A 23 1.38 5.11 4.28
CA GLY A 23 1.68 4.83 2.89
C GLY A 23 2.66 5.85 2.36
N PHE A 24 3.78 5.38 1.82
CA PHE A 24 4.85 6.26 1.35
C PHE A 24 5.50 5.72 0.07
N ALA A 25 6.11 6.64 -0.68
CA ALA A 25 6.91 6.31 -1.86
C ALA A 25 8.12 7.24 -1.87
N ASP A 26 9.29 6.68 -2.16
CA ASP A 26 10.58 7.36 -2.04
C ASP A 26 10.71 7.93 -0.61
N ASP A 27 10.89 9.15 -0.34
CA ASP A 27 10.97 9.68 1.00
C ASP A 27 9.75 10.51 1.39
N VAL A 28 8.66 10.39 0.62
CA VAL A 28 7.45 11.19 0.83
C VAL A 28 6.32 10.32 1.38
N ILE A 29 5.69 10.79 2.46
CA ILE A 29 4.53 10.13 3.06
C ILE A 29 3.26 10.71 2.44
N TYR A 30 2.42 9.85 1.89
CA TYR A 30 1.18 10.23 1.22
C TYR A 30 -0.06 10.02 2.07
N THR A 31 -0.09 8.97 2.88
CA THR A 31 -1.30 8.59 3.60
C THR A 31 -1.01 8.07 5.01
N ASP A 32 -2.03 8.17 5.87
CA ASP A 32 -2.06 7.59 7.21
C ASP A 32 -3.44 6.99 7.43
N SER A 33 -3.52 5.79 8.00
CA SER A 33 -4.78 5.12 8.28
C SER A 33 -4.61 4.13 9.43
N PRO A 34 -5.64 3.91 10.26
CA PRO A 34 -5.61 2.89 11.30
C PRO A 34 -5.65 1.46 10.75
N ASN A 35 -5.93 1.29 9.46
CA ASN A 35 -6.06 0.01 8.80
C ASN A 35 -5.10 -0.05 7.60
N ARG A 36 -4.23 -1.09 7.55
CA ARG A 36 -3.24 -1.20 6.48
C ARG A 36 -3.85 -1.39 5.09
N ARG A 37 -4.97 -2.09 5.00
CA ARG A 37 -5.68 -2.28 3.74
C ARG A 37 -6.17 -0.95 3.19
N GLU A 38 -6.82 -0.16 4.03
CA GLU A 38 -7.28 1.18 3.67
C GLU A 38 -6.10 2.09 3.31
N CYS A 39 -5.01 2.00 4.07
CA CYS A 39 -3.80 2.77 3.80
C CYS A 39 -3.24 2.43 2.42
N CYS A 40 -3.19 1.15 2.06
CA CYS A 40 -2.72 0.71 0.76
C CYS A 40 -3.63 1.23 -0.36
N GLU A 41 -4.93 1.17 -0.18
CA GLU A 41 -5.89 1.69 -1.16
C GLU A 41 -5.70 3.19 -1.38
N LYS A 42 -5.55 3.95 -0.30
CA LYS A 42 -5.30 5.39 -0.37
C LYS A 42 -3.98 5.71 -1.05
N LEU A 43 -2.93 4.95 -0.75
CA LEU A 43 -1.63 5.13 -1.37
C LEU A 43 -1.70 4.90 -2.87
N VAL A 44 -2.35 3.83 -3.29
CA VAL A 44 -2.50 3.48 -4.70
C VAL A 44 -3.27 4.59 -5.45
N ASP A 45 -4.30 5.15 -4.83
CA ASP A 45 -5.04 6.28 -5.40
C ASP A 45 -4.17 7.52 -5.53
N LYS A 46 -3.35 7.82 -4.52
CA LYS A 46 -2.47 8.99 -4.52
C LYS A 46 -1.37 8.89 -5.57
N LEU A 47 -0.95 7.69 -5.91
CA LEU A 47 0.10 7.47 -6.91
C LEU A 47 -0.44 7.42 -8.35
N ASP A 48 -1.73 7.65 -8.54
CA ASP A 48 -2.39 7.61 -9.86
C ASP A 48 -2.12 6.28 -10.58
N SER A 49 -2.30 5.18 -9.88
CA SER A 49 -1.95 3.84 -10.37
C SER A 49 -2.67 3.45 -11.67
N GLY A 50 -3.81 4.07 -11.96
CA GLY A 50 -4.53 3.84 -13.20
C GLY A 50 -3.80 4.31 -14.45
N ASP A 51 -2.78 5.17 -14.30
CA ASP A 51 -1.95 5.66 -15.41
C ASP A 51 -0.81 4.70 -15.76
N TYR A 52 -0.63 3.63 -14.97
CA TYR A 52 0.41 2.64 -15.19
C TYR A 52 -0.18 1.37 -15.79
N SER A 53 0.61 0.68 -16.62
CA SER A 53 0.17 -0.56 -17.26
C SER A 53 0.29 -1.78 -16.35
N ILE A 54 1.28 -1.78 -15.47
CA ILE A 54 1.60 -2.92 -14.61
C ILE A 54 1.75 -2.46 -13.17
N MET A 55 1.13 -3.20 -12.25
CA MET A 55 1.28 -3.02 -10.81
C MET A 55 1.71 -4.35 -10.19
N MET A 56 2.89 -4.39 -9.58
CA MET A 56 3.30 -5.52 -8.75
C MET A 56 2.80 -5.27 -7.33
N PHE A 57 2.00 -6.18 -6.82
CA PHE A 57 1.36 -6.09 -5.51
C PHE A 57 2.01 -7.12 -4.58
N ILE A 58 2.93 -6.66 -3.73
CA ILE A 58 3.78 -7.53 -2.92
C ILE A 58 3.29 -7.54 -1.47
N LYS A 59 2.94 -8.72 -0.99
CA LYS A 59 2.43 -8.94 0.36
C LYS A 59 3.59 -9.17 1.34
N GLY A 60 3.54 -8.52 2.50
CA GLY A 60 4.50 -8.74 3.57
C GLY A 60 4.24 -9.99 4.40
N LYS A 61 5.20 -10.33 5.24
CA LYS A 61 5.17 -11.53 6.09
C LYS A 61 3.96 -11.55 7.03
N ASP A 62 3.62 -10.41 7.62
CA ASP A 62 2.58 -10.33 8.64
C ASP A 62 1.18 -10.09 8.08
N VAL A 63 1.04 -10.06 6.75
CA VAL A 63 -0.25 -9.85 6.10
C VAL A 63 -0.94 -11.19 5.86
N PRO A 64 -2.15 -11.41 6.41
CA PRO A 64 -2.91 -12.62 6.12
C PRO A 64 -3.25 -12.74 4.63
N GLN A 65 -3.21 -13.95 4.11
CA GLN A 65 -3.52 -14.21 2.70
C GLN A 65 -4.93 -13.74 2.35
N ASP A 66 -5.90 -13.95 3.24
CA ASP A 66 -7.29 -13.53 3.02
C ASP A 66 -7.41 -12.02 2.80
N GLU A 67 -6.71 -11.23 3.61
CA GLU A 67 -6.70 -9.77 3.47
C GLU A 67 -6.09 -9.37 2.13
N ALA A 68 -4.97 -9.98 1.77
CA ALA A 68 -4.30 -9.69 0.50
C ALA A 68 -5.19 -10.05 -0.70
N ASP A 69 -5.87 -11.19 -0.65
CA ASP A 69 -6.76 -11.64 -1.71
C ASP A 69 -7.94 -10.69 -1.89
N GLU A 70 -8.55 -10.23 -0.81
CA GLU A 70 -9.64 -9.26 -0.85
C GLU A 70 -9.19 -7.92 -1.42
N LEU A 71 -8.05 -7.43 -0.98
CA LEU A 71 -7.49 -6.17 -1.47
C LEU A 71 -7.14 -6.27 -2.95
N LEU A 72 -6.55 -7.39 -3.37
CA LEU A 72 -6.23 -7.64 -4.76
C LEU A 72 -7.49 -7.59 -5.64
N GLU A 73 -8.56 -8.24 -5.21
CA GLU A 73 -9.83 -8.22 -5.93
C GLU A 73 -10.39 -6.80 -6.07
N GLU A 74 -10.34 -6.01 -5.01
CA GLU A 74 -10.78 -4.62 -5.06
C GLU A 74 -9.95 -3.79 -6.03
N LEU A 75 -8.63 -3.96 -6.02
CA LEU A 75 -7.74 -3.24 -6.92
C LEU A 75 -7.96 -3.65 -8.38
N GLU A 76 -8.18 -4.93 -8.64
CA GLU A 76 -8.49 -5.41 -9.98
C GLU A 76 -9.79 -4.83 -10.53
N ASN A 77 -10.79 -4.70 -9.67
CA ASN A 77 -12.08 -4.10 -10.04
C ASN A 77 -11.97 -2.58 -10.28
N LYS A 78 -11.09 -1.92 -9.54
CA LYS A 78 -10.91 -0.47 -9.61
C LYS A 78 -10.01 -0.06 -10.77
N TYR A 79 -8.97 -0.82 -11.05
CA TYR A 79 -7.96 -0.51 -12.07
C TYR A 79 -7.97 -1.58 -13.17
N LYS A 80 -9.06 -1.64 -13.92
CA LYS A 80 -9.30 -2.70 -14.92
C LYS A 80 -8.33 -2.70 -16.08
N LEU A 81 -7.71 -1.55 -16.37
CA LEU A 81 -6.74 -1.43 -17.47
C LEU A 81 -5.29 -1.67 -17.02
N THR A 82 -5.08 -1.85 -15.73
CA THR A 82 -3.76 -2.13 -15.17
C THR A 82 -3.66 -3.61 -14.86
N GLU A 83 -2.59 -4.26 -15.33
CA GLU A 83 -2.30 -5.65 -14.96
C GLU A 83 -1.72 -5.67 -13.56
N ILE A 84 -2.38 -6.36 -12.62
CA ILE A 84 -1.94 -6.47 -11.25
C ILE A 84 -1.35 -7.85 -11.02
N ILE A 85 -0.07 -7.90 -10.63
CA ILE A 85 0.67 -9.14 -10.40
C ILE A 85 0.87 -9.32 -8.90
N PRO A 86 0.17 -10.28 -8.25
CA PRO A 86 0.36 -10.53 -6.83
C PRO A 86 1.65 -11.32 -6.58
N VAL A 87 2.40 -10.90 -5.55
CA VAL A 87 3.64 -11.56 -5.13
C VAL A 87 3.61 -11.74 -3.61
N ASP A 88 3.97 -12.92 -3.13
CA ASP A 88 4.18 -13.16 -1.72
C ASP A 88 5.65 -12.86 -1.40
N GLY A 89 5.91 -11.65 -0.91
CA GLY A 89 7.29 -11.19 -0.68
C GLY A 89 7.89 -11.65 0.63
N GLY A 90 7.07 -11.90 1.64
CA GLY A 90 7.53 -12.34 2.96
C GLY A 90 8.40 -11.34 3.71
N GLN A 91 8.46 -10.07 3.27
CA GLN A 91 9.29 -9.06 3.92
C GLN A 91 8.75 -8.70 5.31
N PRO A 92 9.64 -8.48 6.30
CA PRO A 92 9.20 -8.32 7.68
C PRO A 92 8.80 -6.91 8.10
N ILE A 93 9.22 -5.87 7.37
CA ILE A 93 9.03 -4.47 7.79
C ILE A 93 7.86 -3.82 7.09
N HIS A 94 7.74 -3.98 5.77
CA HIS A 94 6.68 -3.39 4.98
C HIS A 94 5.55 -4.37 4.76
N ASP A 95 4.32 -3.97 5.12
CA ASP A 95 3.15 -4.83 4.95
C ASP A 95 2.79 -5.00 3.48
N TYR A 96 2.87 -3.91 2.70
CA TYR A 96 2.65 -3.94 1.26
C TYR A 96 3.71 -3.15 0.54
N VAL A 97 4.18 -3.68 -0.58
CA VAL A 97 5.07 -2.97 -1.50
C VAL A 97 4.41 -2.96 -2.87
N ILE A 98 4.28 -1.78 -3.44
CA ILE A 98 3.65 -1.59 -4.75
C ILE A 98 4.71 -1.09 -5.72
N ILE A 99 4.87 -1.77 -6.85
CA ILE A 99 5.77 -1.36 -7.92
C ILE A 99 4.93 -1.07 -9.15
N LEU A 100 5.05 0.14 -9.68
CA LEU A 100 4.27 0.60 -10.82
C LEU A 100 5.18 0.75 -12.05
N GLU A 101 4.76 0.21 -13.18
CA GLU A 101 5.48 0.29 -14.45
C GLU A 101 4.55 0.71 -15.58
N GLU A 102 5.06 1.50 -16.49
CA GLU A 102 4.33 1.92 -17.68
C GLU A 102 4.25 0.83 -18.78
#